data_3c3896d642f839e42dfebac0dd52ff4c
#
_entry.id   3c3896d642f839e42dfebac0dd52ff4c
#
_cell.length_a   1.000
_cell.length_b   1.000
_cell.length_c   1.000
_cell.angle_alpha   90.00
_cell.angle_beta   90.00
_cell.angle_gamma   90.00
#
_symmetry.space_group_name_H-M   'P 1'
#
loop_
_entity.id
_entity.type
_entity.pdbx_description
1 polymer ?
#
loop_
_entity_poly.entity_id
_entity_poly.type
_entity_poly.pdbx_seq_one_letter_code
_entity_poly.pdbx_strand_id
1 'polypeptide(L)'
;FNDLVVNYQVDLMMQNKNQAREMFIALCVRAIGGKLPYDLYLSLRGVRPDQIADIKMDDLQNGAQSCDLVKVNSGNSRPAILKFVDIKQNLNKPGGTTFLNVRPGEEMKTGDLTVVSFNVTFRNAISTRDLAFDTFDFFIARDDQQQEIHLAGFEPVLFGADRYRALRTQPTSNANTQSEYY
;
A
#
# COMPACT_ATOMS: atom_id res chain seq x y z
N PHE A 1 6.14 -12.46 -15.72
CA PHE A 1 5.62 -12.13 -14.39
C PHE A 1 5.50 -10.62 -14.27
N ASN A 2 4.32 -10.11 -13.90
CA ASN A 2 4.05 -8.67 -13.72
C ASN A 2 3.94 -8.29 -12.23
N ASP A 3 4.54 -9.08 -11.37
CA ASP A 3 4.29 -9.01 -9.95
C ASP A 3 5.17 -7.96 -9.27
N LEU A 4 4.62 -7.33 -8.25
CA LEU A 4 5.35 -6.59 -7.23
C LEU A 4 5.39 -7.45 -5.98
N VAL A 5 6.58 -7.83 -5.53
CA VAL A 5 6.77 -8.57 -4.30
C VAL A 5 7.38 -7.65 -3.27
N VAL A 6 6.67 -7.41 -2.18
CA VAL A 6 7.07 -6.53 -1.09
C VAL A 6 6.98 -7.28 0.23
N ASN A 7 8.08 -7.27 0.99
CA ASN A 7 8.01 -7.57 2.41
C ASN A 7 7.72 -6.27 3.15
N TYR A 8 6.85 -6.31 4.12
CA TYR A 8 6.57 -5.15 4.95
C TYR A 8 6.61 -5.50 6.44
N GLN A 9 6.94 -4.51 7.23
CA GLN A 9 6.86 -4.52 8.69
C GLN A 9 6.06 -3.31 9.13
N VAL A 10 5.22 -3.51 10.14
CA VAL A 10 4.48 -2.43 10.79
C VAL A 10 4.67 -2.56 12.28
N ASP A 11 5.22 -1.51 12.90
CA ASP A 11 5.39 -1.41 14.34
C ASP A 11 4.54 -0.25 14.89
N LEU A 12 3.97 -0.44 16.05
CA LEU A 12 3.12 0.56 16.69
C LEU A 12 3.81 1.15 17.92
N MET A 13 3.94 2.48 17.97
CA MET A 13 4.34 3.17 19.19
C MET A 13 3.11 3.36 20.08
N MET A 14 3.05 2.57 21.13
CA MET A 14 1.91 2.51 22.03
C MET A 14 1.88 3.70 22.99
N GLN A 15 0.70 4.31 23.14
CA GLN A 15 0.42 5.27 24.19
C GLN A 15 -0.02 4.54 25.49
N ASN A 16 -0.78 3.46 25.32
CA ASN A 16 -1.24 2.55 26.39
C ASN A 16 -1.49 1.16 25.79
N LYS A 17 -2.04 0.24 26.58
CA LYS A 17 -2.25 -1.16 26.16
C LYS A 17 -3.04 -1.33 24.85
N ASN A 18 -3.95 -0.41 24.55
CA ASN A 18 -4.92 -0.59 23.46
C ASN A 18 -4.93 0.56 22.47
N GLN A 19 -3.98 1.50 22.57
CA GLN A 19 -3.94 2.68 21.71
C GLN A 19 -2.51 3.01 21.31
N ALA A 20 -2.32 3.28 20.02
CA ALA A 20 -1.06 3.71 19.44
C ALA A 20 -1.11 5.18 19.03
N ARG A 21 0.01 5.87 19.19
CA ARG A 21 0.21 7.28 18.77
C ARG A 21 0.86 7.39 17.41
N GLU A 22 1.70 6.42 17.08
CA GLU A 22 2.45 6.41 15.83
C GLU A 22 2.48 5.00 15.27
N MET A 23 2.64 4.93 13.98
CA MET A 23 2.83 3.69 13.23
C MET A 23 4.09 3.83 12.38
N PHE A 24 5.04 2.95 12.58
CA PHE A 24 6.20 2.80 11.74
C PHE A 24 5.90 1.78 10.65
N ILE A 25 6.22 2.13 9.40
CA ILE A 25 6.05 1.26 8.23
C ILE A 25 7.41 1.12 7.57
N ALA A 26 7.87 -0.10 7.37
CA ALA A 26 9.04 -0.41 6.55
C ALA A 26 8.65 -1.32 5.40
N LEU A 27 9.11 -0.99 4.20
CA LEU A 27 8.90 -1.77 2.98
C LEU A 27 10.23 -2.20 2.40
N CYS A 28 10.37 -3.49 2.11
CA CYS A 28 11.49 -4.02 1.34
C CYS A 28 10.95 -4.59 0.03
N VAL A 29 11.25 -3.95 -1.09
CA VAL A 29 10.84 -4.44 -2.40
C VAL A 29 11.76 -5.57 -2.84
N ARG A 30 11.19 -6.76 -2.95
CA ARG A 30 11.89 -8.02 -3.25
C ARG A 30 11.98 -8.31 -4.73
N ALA A 31 10.92 -8.02 -5.47
CA ALA A 31 10.89 -8.20 -6.91
C ALA A 31 9.95 -7.20 -7.59
N ILE A 32 10.30 -6.80 -8.81
CA ILE A 32 9.48 -6.00 -9.70
C ILE A 32 9.49 -6.66 -11.07
N GLY A 33 8.35 -7.18 -11.50
CA GLY A 33 8.09 -7.63 -12.86
C GLY A 33 7.19 -6.63 -13.60
N GLY A 34 7.13 -6.73 -14.91
CA GLY A 34 6.22 -5.93 -15.72
C GLY A 34 6.63 -4.48 -15.95
N LYS A 35 6.26 -3.99 -17.14
CA LYS A 35 6.58 -2.63 -17.63
C LYS A 35 5.46 -1.63 -17.33
N LEU A 36 4.27 -2.08 -16.96
CA LEU A 36 3.13 -1.21 -16.75
C LEU A 36 3.40 -0.25 -15.59
N PRO A 37 3.09 1.04 -15.75
CA PRO A 37 3.17 1.98 -14.63
C PRO A 37 2.10 1.66 -13.61
N TYR A 38 2.48 1.57 -12.35
CA TYR A 38 1.59 1.51 -11.19
C TYR A 38 2.32 2.02 -9.96
N ASP A 39 1.57 2.48 -8.99
CA ASP A 39 2.07 2.83 -7.67
C ASP A 39 1.54 1.85 -6.63
N LEU A 40 2.28 1.72 -5.53
CA LEU A 40 1.86 0.97 -4.36
C LEU A 40 1.07 1.88 -3.43
N TYR A 41 -0.01 1.35 -2.88
CA TYR A 41 -0.87 2.04 -1.92
C TYR A 41 -1.07 1.17 -0.68
N LEU A 42 -1.39 1.83 0.43
CA LEU A 42 -1.87 1.21 1.66
C LEU A 42 -3.17 1.90 2.08
N SER A 43 -4.25 1.16 2.15
CA SER A 43 -5.49 1.61 2.78
C SER A 43 -5.54 1.15 4.23
N LEU A 44 -5.65 2.09 5.15
CA LEU A 44 -5.84 1.86 6.59
C LEU A 44 -7.34 1.83 6.88
N ARG A 45 -7.96 0.65 6.79
CA ARG A 45 -9.42 0.49 6.83
C ARG A 45 -10.07 0.99 8.13
N GLY A 46 -9.35 0.94 9.25
CA GLY A 46 -9.81 1.42 10.55
C GLY A 46 -9.47 2.89 10.84
N VAL A 47 -8.80 3.61 9.94
CA VAL A 47 -8.31 4.98 10.16
C VAL A 47 -8.90 5.92 9.13
N ARG A 48 -9.41 7.07 9.58
CA ARG A 48 -9.87 8.15 8.70
C ARG A 48 -8.72 9.10 8.33
N PRO A 49 -8.78 9.76 7.16
CA PRO A 49 -7.75 10.71 6.73
C PRO A 49 -7.48 11.85 7.71
N ASP A 50 -8.53 12.32 8.40
CA ASP A 50 -8.42 13.42 9.38
C ASP A 50 -7.72 13.01 10.69
N GLN A 51 -7.58 11.72 10.95
CA GLN A 51 -6.87 11.19 12.13
C GLN A 51 -5.35 11.18 11.96
N ILE A 52 -4.84 11.30 10.73
CA ILE A 52 -3.41 11.38 10.47
C ILE A 52 -2.96 12.83 10.61
N ALA A 53 -2.01 13.07 11.52
CA ALA A 53 -1.41 14.38 11.74
C ALA A 53 -0.27 14.65 10.76
N ASP A 54 0.62 13.67 10.59
CA ASP A 54 1.85 13.83 9.84
C ASP A 54 2.36 12.47 9.31
N ILE A 55 3.14 12.51 8.24
CA ILE A 55 3.83 11.37 7.64
C ILE A 55 5.25 11.84 7.33
N LYS A 56 6.24 11.16 7.89
CA LYS A 56 7.65 11.48 7.68
C LYS A 56 8.44 10.25 7.29
N MET A 57 9.40 10.43 6.39
CA MET A 57 10.43 9.43 6.17
C MET A 57 11.22 9.24 7.46
N ASP A 58 11.57 8.00 7.76
CA ASP A 58 12.41 7.68 8.89
C ASP A 58 13.88 7.91 8.54
N ASP A 59 14.53 8.79 9.29
CA ASP A 59 15.94 9.16 9.10
C ASP A 59 16.93 8.04 9.45
N LEU A 60 16.48 6.94 10.01
CA LEU A 60 17.34 5.80 10.40
C LEU A 60 17.85 4.99 9.21
N GLN A 61 17.36 5.24 8.01
CA GLN A 61 17.76 4.52 6.80
C GLN A 61 18.86 5.27 6.05
N ASN A 62 20.08 4.80 6.16
CA ASN A 62 21.20 5.32 5.40
C ASN A 62 21.00 5.15 3.89
N GLY A 63 20.65 6.21 3.19
CA GLY A 63 20.94 6.38 1.78
C GLY A 63 19.89 5.91 0.77
N ALA A 64 18.77 5.38 1.16
CA ALA A 64 17.75 4.96 0.18
C ALA A 64 16.51 5.87 0.21
N GLN A 65 16.67 7.09 -0.19
CA GLN A 65 15.54 7.99 -0.46
C GLN A 65 14.96 7.65 -1.84
N SER A 66 14.13 6.66 -1.89
CA SER A 66 13.62 6.17 -3.15
C SER A 66 12.15 6.44 -3.40
N CYS A 67 11.39 6.86 -2.40
CA CYS A 67 10.00 7.27 -2.59
C CYS A 67 9.52 8.17 -1.44
N ASP A 68 8.45 8.90 -1.71
CA ASP A 68 7.71 9.64 -0.69
C ASP A 68 6.42 8.90 -0.34
N LEU A 69 6.00 8.98 0.92
CA LEU A 69 4.71 8.49 1.36
C LEU A 69 3.77 9.67 1.55
N VAL A 70 2.69 9.71 0.79
CA VAL A 70 1.72 10.81 0.85
C VAL A 70 0.32 10.32 1.18
N LYS A 71 -0.41 11.12 1.94
CA LYS A 71 -1.82 10.87 2.21
C LYS A 71 -2.67 11.31 1.03
N VAL A 72 -3.43 10.38 0.48
CA VAL A 72 -4.39 10.68 -0.58
C VAL A 72 -5.68 11.22 0.05
N ASN A 73 -6.15 12.36 -0.43
CA ASN A 73 -7.43 12.93 0.00
C ASN A 73 -8.58 12.12 -0.58
N SER A 74 -9.13 11.23 0.24
CA SER A 74 -10.24 10.34 -0.15
C SER A 74 -11.61 10.78 0.40
N GLY A 75 -11.68 11.92 1.07
CA GLY A 75 -12.86 12.39 1.82
C GLY A 75 -13.02 11.69 3.17
N ASN A 76 -13.80 12.29 4.08
CA ASN A 76 -13.91 11.82 5.47
C ASN A 76 -14.72 10.51 5.63
N SER A 77 -15.41 10.07 4.60
CA SER A 77 -16.21 8.83 4.61
C SER A 77 -15.45 7.60 4.15
N ARG A 78 -14.19 7.77 3.70
CA ARG A 78 -13.34 6.67 3.22
C ARG A 78 -12.19 6.43 4.18
N PRO A 79 -11.57 5.23 4.17
CA PRO A 79 -10.36 4.99 4.94
C PRO A 79 -9.22 5.91 4.52
N ALA A 80 -8.25 6.11 5.39
CA ALA A 80 -7.02 6.77 5.04
C ALA A 80 -6.26 5.93 4.01
N ILE A 81 -5.87 6.56 2.90
CA ILE A 81 -5.10 5.93 1.83
C ILE A 81 -3.73 6.62 1.75
N LEU A 82 -2.69 5.82 1.77
CA LEU A 82 -1.30 6.25 1.68
C LEU A 82 -0.75 5.75 0.34
N LYS A 83 -0.15 6.66 -0.44
CA LYS A 83 0.49 6.35 -1.72
C LYS A 83 2.01 6.38 -1.55
N PHE A 84 2.69 5.32 -1.94
CA PHE A 84 4.15 5.25 -2.01
C PHE A 84 4.59 5.74 -3.40
N VAL A 85 4.97 7.02 -3.45
CA VAL A 85 5.29 7.71 -4.71
C VAL A 85 6.59 7.17 -5.28
N ASP A 86 6.55 6.82 -6.56
CA ASP A 86 7.72 6.37 -7.34
C ASP A 86 8.51 5.18 -6.74
N ILE A 87 7.87 4.37 -5.88
CA ILE A 87 8.54 3.23 -5.25
C ILE A 87 9.18 2.28 -6.26
N LYS A 88 8.62 2.20 -7.47
CA LYS A 88 9.11 1.33 -8.52
C LYS A 88 10.32 1.89 -9.27
N GLN A 89 10.43 3.22 -9.37
CA GLN A 89 11.43 3.87 -10.21
C GLN A 89 12.74 4.14 -9.48
N ASN A 90 12.66 4.46 -8.21
CA ASN A 90 13.79 4.96 -7.41
C ASN A 90 14.52 3.87 -6.61
N LEU A 91 14.20 2.60 -6.84
CA LEU A 91 14.85 1.49 -6.16
C LEU A 91 16.23 1.20 -6.76
N ASN A 92 17.16 0.77 -5.90
CA ASN A 92 18.44 0.26 -6.35
C ASN A 92 18.22 -1.00 -7.20
N LYS A 93 18.59 -0.93 -8.48
CA LYS A 93 18.45 -2.03 -9.44
C LYS A 93 19.76 -2.29 -10.14
N PRO A 94 20.21 -3.53 -10.25
CA PRO A 94 21.41 -3.88 -10.97
C PRO A 94 21.34 -3.43 -12.43
N GLY A 95 22.39 -2.80 -12.94
CA GLY A 95 22.53 -2.47 -14.37
C GLY A 95 21.47 -1.53 -14.94
N GLY A 96 20.74 -0.76 -14.11
CA GLY A 96 19.72 0.19 -14.58
C GLY A 96 18.50 -0.49 -15.21
N THR A 97 18.25 -1.76 -14.91
CA THR A 97 17.11 -2.51 -15.46
C THR A 97 15.78 -2.00 -14.91
N THR A 98 14.72 -2.19 -15.70
CA THR A 98 13.33 -1.89 -15.25
C THR A 98 12.83 -2.93 -14.26
N PHE A 99 13.47 -4.11 -14.22
CA PHE A 99 13.05 -5.26 -13.45
C PHE A 99 13.98 -5.50 -12.26
N LEU A 100 13.48 -6.15 -11.24
CA LEU A 100 14.23 -6.57 -10.05
C LEU A 100 13.90 -8.01 -9.75
N ASN A 101 14.92 -8.88 -9.60
CA ASN A 101 14.80 -10.28 -9.18
C ASN A 101 13.77 -11.12 -9.95
N VAL A 102 13.64 -10.91 -11.24
CA VAL A 102 12.66 -11.64 -12.08
C VAL A 102 13.28 -12.73 -12.94
N ARG A 103 14.62 -12.79 -13.00
CA ARG A 103 15.34 -13.80 -13.77
C ARG A 103 16.21 -14.66 -12.87
N PRO A 104 16.24 -15.97 -13.07
CA PRO A 104 17.16 -16.84 -12.36
C PRO A 104 18.62 -16.40 -12.56
N GLY A 105 19.38 -16.35 -11.47
CA GLY A 105 20.80 -15.94 -11.49
C GLY A 105 21.05 -14.43 -11.41
N GLU A 106 20.01 -13.61 -11.39
CA GLU A 106 20.08 -12.14 -11.21
C GLU A 106 19.57 -11.69 -9.84
N GLU A 107 19.51 -12.61 -8.88
CA GLU A 107 18.96 -12.32 -7.56
C GLU A 107 19.88 -11.40 -6.74
N MET A 108 19.33 -10.29 -6.28
CA MET A 108 20.03 -9.42 -5.33
C MET A 108 20.08 -10.07 -3.95
N LYS A 109 21.22 -9.92 -3.28
CA LYS A 109 21.31 -10.32 -1.87
C LYS A 109 20.35 -9.46 -1.03
N THR A 110 19.82 -10.05 0.02
CA THR A 110 18.85 -9.36 0.91
C THR A 110 19.39 -8.05 1.47
N GLY A 111 20.69 -7.96 1.77
CA GLY A 111 21.32 -6.74 2.27
C GLY A 111 21.48 -5.62 1.24
N ASP A 112 21.36 -5.93 -0.05
CA ASP A 112 21.49 -4.95 -1.14
C ASP A 112 20.12 -4.42 -1.60
N LEU A 113 19.03 -4.99 -1.08
CA LEU A 113 17.67 -4.55 -1.42
C LEU A 113 17.36 -3.21 -0.75
N THR A 114 16.66 -2.36 -1.49
CA THR A 114 16.18 -1.09 -0.93
C THR A 114 15.08 -1.32 0.09
N VAL A 115 15.27 -0.73 1.27
CA VAL A 115 14.25 -0.63 2.31
C VAL A 115 13.88 0.85 2.45
N VAL A 116 12.60 1.14 2.43
CA VAL A 116 12.07 2.47 2.72
C VAL A 116 11.21 2.40 3.97
N SER A 117 11.34 3.38 4.85
CA SER A 117 10.62 3.40 6.12
C SER A 117 10.05 4.78 6.44
N PHE A 118 8.90 4.78 7.08
CA PHE A 118 8.11 5.96 7.35
C PHE A 118 7.48 5.89 8.73
N ASN A 119 7.34 7.05 9.36
CA ASN A 119 6.53 7.26 10.55
C ASN A 119 5.22 7.95 10.18
N VAL A 120 4.11 7.38 10.59
CA VAL A 120 2.77 7.98 10.52
C VAL A 120 2.37 8.38 11.93
N THR A 121 2.22 9.67 12.17
CA THR A 121 1.78 10.22 13.47
C THR A 121 0.30 10.49 13.43
N PHE A 122 -0.43 10.01 14.44
CA PHE A 122 -1.86 10.24 14.59
C PHE A 122 -2.15 11.50 15.43
N ARG A 123 -3.23 12.23 15.10
CA ARG A 123 -3.66 13.41 15.90
C ARG A 123 -4.05 13.03 17.32
N ASN A 124 -4.76 11.92 17.43
CA ASN A 124 -5.12 11.29 18.69
C ASN A 124 -4.75 9.81 18.60
N ALA A 125 -4.52 9.18 19.74
CA ALA A 125 -4.19 7.77 19.74
C ALA A 125 -5.33 6.93 19.13
N ILE A 126 -4.95 5.99 18.28
CA ILE A 126 -5.85 5.09 17.55
C ILE A 126 -5.92 3.75 18.27
N SER A 127 -7.10 3.16 18.31
CA SER A 127 -7.28 1.81 18.85
C SER A 127 -6.44 0.79 18.07
N THR A 128 -5.78 -0.12 18.77
CA THR A 128 -5.02 -1.21 18.13
C THR A 128 -5.89 -2.14 17.29
N ARG A 129 -7.21 -2.18 17.53
CA ARG A 129 -8.16 -2.91 16.68
C ARG A 129 -8.26 -2.29 15.29
N ASP A 130 -8.23 -0.96 15.23
CA ASP A 130 -8.32 -0.20 13.97
C ASP A 130 -6.99 -0.22 13.19
N LEU A 131 -5.92 -0.71 13.84
CA LEU A 131 -4.58 -0.91 13.30
C LEU A 131 -4.18 -2.39 13.25
N ALA A 132 -5.14 -3.30 13.25
CA ALA A 132 -4.87 -4.72 13.11
C ALA A 132 -4.48 -5.08 11.66
N PHE A 133 -3.70 -6.15 11.45
CA PHE A 133 -3.19 -6.54 10.14
C PHE A 133 -4.29 -6.80 9.09
N ASP A 134 -5.43 -7.30 9.51
CA ASP A 134 -6.61 -7.52 8.67
C ASP A 134 -7.31 -6.22 8.24
N THR A 135 -6.87 -5.07 8.77
CA THR A 135 -7.32 -3.74 8.34
C THR A 135 -6.33 -3.05 7.39
N PHE A 136 -5.18 -3.65 7.11
CA PHE A 136 -4.14 -3.13 6.22
C PHE A 136 -4.29 -3.74 4.82
N ASP A 137 -4.74 -2.93 3.89
CA ASP A 137 -4.95 -3.33 2.52
C ASP A 137 -3.88 -2.71 1.62
N PHE A 138 -2.83 -3.48 1.35
CA PHE A 138 -1.82 -3.11 0.36
C PHE A 138 -2.35 -3.44 -1.03
N PHE A 139 -2.37 -2.46 -1.92
CA PHE A 139 -2.83 -2.63 -3.29
C PHE A 139 -1.99 -1.83 -4.27
N ILE A 140 -2.06 -2.20 -5.53
CA ILE A 140 -1.45 -1.42 -6.61
C ILE A 140 -2.54 -0.73 -7.41
N ALA A 141 -2.25 0.47 -7.90
CA ALA A 141 -3.18 1.18 -8.73
C ALA A 141 -2.51 1.94 -9.87
N ARG A 142 -3.26 2.14 -10.94
CA ARG A 142 -2.89 2.93 -12.10
C ARG A 142 -3.80 4.15 -12.19
N ASP A 143 -3.24 5.31 -11.90
CA ASP A 143 -3.97 6.58 -11.92
C ASP A 143 -4.46 6.92 -13.33
N ASP A 144 -3.63 6.64 -14.36
CA ASP A 144 -3.94 6.92 -15.78
C ASP A 144 -5.13 6.13 -16.31
N GLN A 145 -5.41 4.97 -15.74
CA GLN A 145 -6.52 4.09 -16.14
C GLN A 145 -7.59 3.92 -15.08
N GLN A 146 -7.43 4.55 -13.94
CA GLN A 146 -8.34 4.45 -12.78
C GLN A 146 -8.63 2.99 -12.40
N GLN A 147 -7.57 2.17 -12.40
CA GLN A 147 -7.63 0.76 -12.06
C GLN A 147 -6.89 0.51 -10.76
N GLU A 148 -7.43 -0.36 -9.94
CA GLU A 148 -6.82 -0.81 -8.69
C GLU A 148 -6.93 -2.33 -8.56
N ILE A 149 -5.89 -2.95 -8.00
CA ILE A 149 -5.80 -4.39 -7.77
C ILE A 149 -5.46 -4.60 -6.31
N HIS A 150 -6.39 -5.19 -5.58
CA HIS A 150 -6.31 -5.46 -4.15
C HIS A 150 -5.97 -6.91 -3.86
N LEU A 151 -5.50 -7.16 -2.65
CA LEU A 151 -5.42 -8.52 -2.12
C LEU A 151 -6.84 -9.09 -1.95
N ALA A 152 -6.94 -10.42 -2.01
CA ALA A 152 -8.23 -11.10 -1.86
C ALA A 152 -8.92 -10.72 -0.54
N GLY A 153 -10.21 -10.42 -0.62
CA GLY A 153 -11.02 -10.02 0.53
C GLY A 153 -11.16 -8.51 0.74
N PHE A 154 -10.41 -7.68 0.01
CA PHE A 154 -10.55 -6.23 0.08
C PHE A 154 -11.33 -5.67 -1.11
N GLU A 155 -12.19 -4.70 -0.81
CA GLU A 155 -12.98 -3.99 -1.81
C GLU A 155 -12.25 -2.76 -2.34
N PRO A 156 -12.49 -2.35 -3.60
CA PRO A 156 -11.94 -1.12 -4.14
C PRO A 156 -12.26 0.11 -3.29
N VAL A 157 -11.30 1.02 -3.13
CA VAL A 157 -11.44 2.19 -2.26
C VAL A 157 -11.09 3.52 -2.92
N LEU A 158 -10.39 3.49 -4.04
CA LEU A 158 -9.90 4.69 -4.71
C LEU A 158 -10.75 5.02 -5.93
N PHE A 159 -10.61 4.30 -7.02
CA PHE A 159 -11.29 4.56 -8.29
C PHE A 159 -12.57 3.74 -8.46
N GLY A 160 -12.53 2.49 -8.04
CA GLY A 160 -13.60 1.52 -8.25
C GLY A 160 -14.71 1.52 -7.19
N ALA A 161 -14.55 2.27 -6.09
CA ALA A 161 -15.42 2.17 -4.92
C ALA A 161 -16.91 2.40 -5.23
N ASP A 162 -17.24 3.41 -6.01
CA ASP A 162 -18.64 3.75 -6.28
C ASP A 162 -19.25 2.76 -7.29
N ARG A 163 -18.48 2.34 -8.30
CA ARG A 163 -18.88 1.32 -9.26
C ARG A 163 -19.12 -0.03 -8.59
N TYR A 164 -18.23 -0.42 -7.70
CA TYR A 164 -18.34 -1.68 -6.96
C TYR A 164 -19.57 -1.69 -6.05
N ARG A 165 -19.85 -0.59 -5.33
CA ARG A 165 -21.07 -0.45 -4.53
C ARG A 165 -22.33 -0.53 -5.38
N ALA A 166 -22.33 0.14 -6.55
CA ALA A 166 -23.46 0.10 -7.47
C ALA A 166 -23.74 -1.32 -7.96
N LEU A 167 -22.70 -2.11 -8.25
CA LEU A 167 -22.87 -3.52 -8.65
C LEU A 167 -23.41 -4.39 -7.52
N ARG A 168 -22.99 -4.18 -6.27
CA ARG A 168 -23.48 -4.95 -5.11
C ARG A 168 -24.93 -4.62 -4.73
N THR A 169 -25.40 -3.42 -5.04
CA THR A 169 -26.77 -2.98 -4.73
C THR A 169 -27.78 -3.33 -5.80
N GLN A 170 -27.34 -3.81 -6.98
CA GLN A 170 -28.26 -4.30 -7.99
C GLN A 170 -28.88 -5.62 -7.53
N PRO A 171 -30.23 -5.75 -7.56
CA PRO A 171 -30.86 -7.03 -7.27
C PRO A 171 -30.35 -8.05 -8.30
N THR A 172 -29.83 -9.17 -7.82
CA THR A 172 -29.37 -10.29 -8.63
C THR A 172 -30.58 -10.91 -9.35
N SER A 173 -30.94 -10.37 -10.51
CA SER A 173 -31.99 -10.92 -11.33
C SER A 173 -31.54 -12.11 -12.19
N ASN A 174 -30.27 -12.48 -12.17
CA ASN A 174 -29.76 -13.68 -12.85
C ASN A 174 -28.56 -14.28 -12.15
N ALA A 175 -28.71 -15.53 -11.70
CA ALA A 175 -27.68 -16.33 -11.03
C ALA A 175 -26.50 -16.77 -11.95
N ASN A 176 -26.34 -16.21 -13.14
CA ASN A 176 -25.38 -16.69 -14.15
C ASN A 176 -24.23 -15.72 -14.47
N THR A 177 -24.05 -14.62 -13.74
CA THR A 177 -22.96 -13.66 -14.01
C THR A 177 -21.87 -13.63 -12.95
N GLN A 178 -21.66 -14.73 -12.22
CA GLN A 178 -20.57 -14.81 -11.21
C GLN A 178 -19.20 -15.21 -11.77
N SER A 179 -18.99 -15.28 -13.09
CA SER A 179 -17.74 -15.83 -13.64
C SER A 179 -16.80 -14.85 -14.35
N GLU A 180 -16.97 -13.54 -14.23
CA GLU A 180 -16.15 -12.60 -15.00
C GLU A 180 -15.25 -11.65 -14.19
N TYR A 181 -14.95 -11.94 -12.93
CA TYR A 181 -13.99 -11.13 -12.17
C TYR A 181 -12.97 -12.01 -11.46
N TYR A 182 -11.97 -12.43 -12.22
CA TYR A 182 -10.66 -12.82 -11.73
C TYR A 182 -9.58 -12.09 -12.53
#